data_1e1bb6549721b4fc8cbfac3c0e33e828
#
_entry.id   1e1bb6549721b4fc8cbfac3c0e33e828
#
_cell.length_a   1.000
_cell.length_b   1.000
_cell.length_c   1.000
_cell.angle_alpha   90.00
_cell.angle_beta   90.00
_cell.angle_gamma   90.00
#
_symmetry.space_group_name_H-M   'P 1'
#
loop_
_entity.id
_entity.type
_entity.pdbx_description
1 polymer ?
#
loop_
_entity_poly.entity_id
_entity_poly.type
_entity_poly.pdbx_seq_one_letter_code
_entity_poly.pdbx_strand_id
1 'polypeptide(L)'
;MIVNNLHIRLTLIVAAILLLTGCGTKKNTAISRNWQAFNTRYNVYFNGNEHYKETLKAMEDDYEDDFTRMLLTHPADARADETMPRPKGDFKRTIEKMQKAIQLHSIKKKPPKKSGSAKEKAFRARDEFNPFLHNAWIMLGKGQYFNGDFMGAAATFMYISRHFVWLPEVVTEAMLWQARCYAALDWTYEAENILVKIKEKDLTNKNLRQLYELVEASYLLKAGRYAEAIPFLRESARGAGGVQKNRLYFLLGQACRQVGKDDEAYEAFKKAGSGFSTPYRLKFNARIKQSEVFRGSDISREVASLKSMTRYQRNIDYLDQIYYAIGNLYLSRKDTAEAKANYRLAVEKSTRNGVDKAMANLALGAIYFDEQDYTKAQPCYSEALPQIPQSYPDYKQIARRSDVLDQLAVYAGNVELQDSLLSIAKLPEDKRQEWADEEVKKLKQREKEEADEAAREEAMANRPQGNSPIDQQGGNTGMQFNTDKSWYFYNNTTKSAGKTEFQRRWGARKLEDDWRRRNKTSFAFEDENHEDEESADEDNQENAPEADSQESGNEGEPDHSTDPHYPEYYLAQLPISEEQQATAHEVIQEGLYNMGLILKDKLEDFPAATKEFDTLLDDYPDNVYRLDIY
;
A
#
# COMPACT_ATOMS: atom_id res chain seq x y z
N MET A 1 26.02 -70.46 -39.74
CA MET A 1 25.29 -69.65 -38.76
C MET A 1 25.83 -68.24 -38.63
N ILE A 2 27.12 -67.99 -38.68
CA ILE A 2 27.73 -66.66 -38.48
C ILE A 2 27.39 -65.67 -39.62
N VAL A 3 27.34 -66.08 -40.86
CA VAL A 3 27.07 -65.27 -42.06
C VAL A 3 25.61 -64.72 -42.07
N ASN A 4 24.63 -65.56 -41.64
CA ASN A 4 23.24 -65.15 -41.56
C ASN A 4 23.01 -64.02 -40.48
N ASN A 5 23.73 -64.06 -39.37
CA ASN A 5 23.62 -63.00 -38.35
C ASN A 5 24.25 -61.71 -38.81
N LEU A 6 25.26 -61.74 -39.67
CA LEU A 6 25.86 -60.49 -40.20
C LEU A 6 24.92 -59.80 -41.21
N HIS A 7 24.27 -60.58 -42.08
CA HIS A 7 23.27 -60.05 -43.02
C HIS A 7 22.05 -59.49 -42.30
N ILE A 8 21.56 -60.13 -41.23
CA ILE A 8 20.47 -59.62 -40.42
C ILE A 8 20.87 -58.32 -39.71
N ARG A 9 22.06 -58.24 -39.16
CA ARG A 9 22.58 -57.00 -38.55
C ARG A 9 22.78 -55.91 -39.58
N LEU A 10 23.29 -56.18 -40.75
CA LEU A 10 23.48 -55.20 -41.83
C LEU A 10 22.15 -54.71 -42.36
N THR A 11 21.16 -55.61 -42.56
CA THR A 11 19.80 -55.17 -42.94
C THR A 11 19.09 -54.36 -41.90
N LEU A 12 19.28 -54.63 -40.59
CA LEU A 12 18.78 -53.85 -39.50
C LEU A 12 19.45 -52.46 -39.42
N ILE A 13 20.78 -52.40 -39.66
CA ILE A 13 21.49 -51.09 -39.71
C ILE A 13 21.08 -50.30 -40.94
N VAL A 14 20.94 -50.89 -42.13
CA VAL A 14 20.45 -50.20 -43.33
C VAL A 14 19.00 -49.78 -43.17
N ALA A 15 18.14 -50.57 -42.55
CA ALA A 15 16.77 -50.19 -42.22
C ALA A 15 16.73 -49.03 -41.23
N ALA A 16 17.60 -49.04 -40.21
CA ALA A 16 17.73 -47.93 -39.25
C ALA A 16 18.24 -46.66 -39.94
N ILE A 17 19.21 -46.73 -40.83
CA ILE A 17 19.73 -45.60 -41.61
C ILE A 17 18.64 -45.06 -42.57
N LEU A 18 17.88 -45.93 -43.24
CA LEU A 18 16.76 -45.54 -44.10
C LEU A 18 15.62 -44.87 -43.31
N LEU A 19 15.37 -45.33 -42.09
CA LEU A 19 14.43 -44.67 -41.18
C LEU A 19 14.91 -43.27 -40.78
N LEU A 20 16.20 -43.06 -40.54
CA LEU A 20 16.80 -41.78 -40.20
C LEU A 20 16.74 -40.74 -41.34
N THR A 21 16.94 -41.19 -42.60
CA THR A 21 16.89 -40.28 -43.77
C THR A 21 15.47 -39.85 -44.17
N GLY A 22 14.43 -40.53 -43.65
CA GLY A 22 13.02 -40.25 -43.94
C GLY A 22 12.40 -39.15 -43.08
N CYS A 23 13.04 -38.73 -41.98
CA CYS A 23 12.43 -37.94 -40.90
C CYS A 23 12.63 -36.42 -40.99
N GLY A 24 13.14 -35.87 -42.08
CA GLY A 24 13.36 -34.44 -42.27
C GLY A 24 12.05 -33.63 -42.42
N THR A 25 12.03 -32.36 -41.95
CA THR A 25 10.89 -31.42 -42.13
C THR A 25 10.63 -31.07 -43.58
N LYS A 26 11.59 -31.29 -44.49
CA LYS A 26 11.46 -31.07 -45.94
C LYS A 26 10.51 -32.10 -46.63
N LYS A 27 10.16 -33.21 -45.96
CA LYS A 27 9.23 -34.22 -46.47
C LYS A 27 7.95 -34.20 -45.61
N ASN A 28 6.78 -34.20 -46.26
CA ASN A 28 5.49 -34.29 -45.56
C ASN A 28 4.87 -35.69 -45.79
N THR A 29 5.34 -36.67 -45.06
CA THR A 29 4.79 -38.02 -44.98
C THR A 29 4.20 -38.28 -43.59
N ALA A 30 3.33 -39.27 -43.45
CA ALA A 30 2.77 -39.64 -42.13
C ALA A 30 3.87 -39.96 -41.11
N ILE A 31 4.91 -40.68 -41.53
CA ILE A 31 6.07 -41.05 -40.70
C ILE A 31 6.81 -39.79 -40.27
N SER A 32 7.10 -38.87 -41.20
CA SER A 32 7.79 -37.62 -40.88
C SER A 32 6.97 -36.76 -39.91
N ARG A 33 5.65 -36.61 -40.11
CA ARG A 33 4.79 -35.88 -39.19
C ARG A 33 4.79 -36.43 -37.78
N ASN A 34 4.64 -37.75 -37.64
CA ASN A 34 4.63 -38.42 -36.33
C ASN A 34 6.00 -38.33 -35.65
N TRP A 35 7.09 -38.48 -36.39
CA TRP A 35 8.45 -38.35 -35.87
C TRP A 35 8.74 -36.93 -35.38
N GLN A 36 8.37 -35.94 -36.18
CA GLN A 36 8.54 -34.53 -35.75
C GLN A 36 7.64 -34.20 -34.56
N ALA A 37 6.41 -34.71 -34.50
CA ALA A 37 5.54 -34.53 -33.35
C ALA A 37 6.12 -35.18 -32.08
N PHE A 38 6.66 -36.39 -32.20
CA PHE A 38 7.31 -37.10 -31.09
C PHE A 38 8.52 -36.32 -30.57
N ASN A 39 9.42 -35.90 -31.46
CA ASN A 39 10.59 -35.12 -31.05
C ASN A 39 10.23 -33.75 -30.46
N THR A 40 9.23 -33.06 -31.02
CA THR A 40 8.73 -31.82 -30.46
C THR A 40 8.25 -32.03 -29.05
N ARG A 41 7.42 -33.07 -28.82
CA ARG A 41 6.76 -33.32 -27.53
C ARG A 41 7.74 -33.73 -26.43
N TYR A 42 8.57 -34.74 -26.70
CA TYR A 42 9.35 -35.39 -25.65
C TYR A 42 10.78 -34.88 -25.49
N ASN A 43 11.24 -33.99 -26.37
CA ASN A 43 12.57 -33.41 -26.27
C ASN A 43 12.48 -31.90 -25.95
N VAL A 44 12.13 -31.08 -26.92
CA VAL A 44 12.23 -29.63 -26.79
C VAL A 44 11.08 -29.04 -25.95
N TYR A 45 9.83 -29.47 -26.25
CA TYR A 45 8.65 -28.99 -25.54
C TYR A 45 8.66 -29.42 -24.08
N PHE A 46 8.97 -30.70 -23.80
CA PHE A 46 8.97 -31.21 -22.43
C PHE A 46 9.89 -30.36 -21.52
N ASN A 47 11.14 -30.14 -21.94
CA ASN A 47 12.11 -29.38 -21.18
C ASN A 47 11.67 -27.90 -20.96
N GLY A 48 11.03 -27.29 -21.97
CA GLY A 48 10.50 -25.94 -21.84
C GLY A 48 9.27 -25.85 -20.93
N ASN A 49 8.41 -26.90 -20.99
CA ASN A 49 7.21 -26.98 -20.16
C ASN A 49 7.53 -27.23 -18.68
N GLU A 50 8.52 -28.04 -18.36
CA GLU A 50 8.95 -28.24 -16.97
C GLU A 50 9.53 -26.94 -16.39
N HIS A 51 10.41 -26.26 -17.12
CA HIS A 51 10.93 -24.96 -16.71
C HIS A 51 9.79 -23.92 -16.54
N TYR A 52 8.79 -23.93 -17.44
CA TYR A 52 7.61 -23.07 -17.32
C TYR A 52 6.85 -23.31 -16.01
N LYS A 53 6.57 -24.58 -15.69
CA LYS A 53 5.83 -24.94 -14.46
C LYS A 53 6.58 -24.56 -13.19
N GLU A 54 7.88 -24.85 -13.14
CA GLU A 54 8.74 -24.52 -11.99
C GLU A 54 8.80 -23.01 -11.77
N THR A 55 9.03 -22.24 -12.85
CA THR A 55 9.12 -20.79 -12.78
C THR A 55 7.77 -20.14 -12.41
N LEU A 56 6.67 -20.66 -12.96
CA LEU A 56 5.32 -20.18 -12.65
C LEU A 56 4.98 -20.42 -11.18
N LYS A 57 5.27 -21.63 -10.68
CA LYS A 57 5.04 -21.96 -9.28
C LYS A 57 5.86 -21.07 -8.35
N ALA A 58 7.15 -20.88 -8.64
CA ALA A 58 7.99 -19.98 -7.86
C ALA A 58 7.48 -18.53 -7.88
N MET A 59 6.99 -18.05 -9.03
CA MET A 59 6.37 -16.71 -9.13
C MET A 59 5.13 -16.61 -8.24
N GLU A 60 4.25 -17.61 -8.26
CA GLU A 60 3.01 -17.59 -7.47
C GLU A 60 3.26 -17.71 -5.97
N ASP A 61 4.27 -18.51 -5.57
CA ASP A 61 4.60 -18.77 -4.16
C ASP A 61 5.38 -17.58 -3.52
N ASP A 62 6.23 -16.90 -4.29
CA ASP A 62 7.15 -15.86 -3.80
C ASP A 62 6.60 -14.43 -3.98
N TYR A 63 5.49 -14.24 -4.68
CA TYR A 63 4.95 -12.91 -4.91
C TYR A 63 4.27 -12.34 -3.67
N GLU A 64 4.72 -11.18 -3.25
CA GLU A 64 4.08 -10.42 -2.19
C GLU A 64 3.07 -9.43 -2.77
N ASP A 65 1.78 -9.69 -2.53
CA ASP A 65 0.70 -8.81 -2.92
C ASP A 65 0.70 -7.52 -2.11
N ASP A 66 0.36 -6.41 -2.77
CA ASP A 66 0.01 -5.15 -2.11
C ASP A 66 -1.48 -5.15 -1.74
N PHE A 67 -1.76 -5.41 -0.46
CA PHE A 67 -3.14 -5.49 0.07
C PHE A 67 -3.79 -4.12 0.30
N THR A 68 -3.08 -3.03 0.07
CA THR A 68 -3.65 -1.67 0.14
C THR A 68 -4.46 -1.34 -1.12
N ARG A 69 -4.18 -2.05 -2.21
CA ARG A 69 -4.83 -1.90 -3.52
C ARG A 69 -5.73 -3.10 -3.85
N MET A 70 -6.52 -2.97 -4.92
CA MET A 70 -7.20 -4.12 -5.52
C MET A 70 -6.15 -5.09 -6.06
N LEU A 71 -6.24 -6.38 -5.67
CA LEU A 71 -5.31 -7.38 -6.17
C LEU A 71 -5.48 -7.59 -7.67
N LEU A 72 -4.40 -7.98 -8.32
CA LEU A 72 -4.42 -8.43 -9.70
C LEU A 72 -4.91 -9.87 -9.79
N THR A 73 -5.53 -10.24 -10.91
CA THR A 73 -5.98 -11.62 -11.13
C THR A 73 -4.84 -12.63 -11.12
N HIS A 74 -3.64 -12.20 -11.47
CA HIS A 74 -2.41 -13.01 -11.39
C HIS A 74 -1.18 -12.13 -11.13
N PRO A 75 -0.15 -12.60 -10.40
CA PRO A 75 1.10 -11.86 -10.18
C PRO A 75 1.79 -11.34 -11.45
N ALA A 76 1.73 -12.11 -12.54
CA ALA A 76 2.33 -11.71 -13.81
C ALA A 76 1.80 -10.38 -14.35
N ASP A 77 0.55 -10.05 -14.05
CA ASP A 77 -0.12 -8.82 -14.52
C ASP A 77 0.56 -7.56 -13.96
N ALA A 78 1.24 -7.68 -12.80
CA ALA A 78 2.05 -6.60 -12.21
C ALA A 78 3.24 -6.16 -13.09
N ARG A 79 3.64 -6.98 -14.07
CA ARG A 79 4.70 -6.59 -15.01
C ARG A 79 4.28 -5.50 -16.00
N ALA A 80 2.97 -5.24 -16.10
CA ALA A 80 2.42 -4.16 -16.93
C ALA A 80 2.43 -2.80 -16.21
N ASP A 81 2.59 -2.77 -14.87
CA ASP A 81 2.53 -1.57 -14.06
C ASP A 81 3.85 -1.39 -13.28
N GLU A 82 4.60 -0.34 -13.58
CA GLU A 82 5.88 -0.04 -12.94
C GLU A 82 5.75 0.33 -11.46
N THR A 83 4.55 0.70 -11.02
CA THR A 83 4.26 1.06 -9.61
C THR A 83 3.99 -0.17 -8.73
N MET A 84 3.84 -1.34 -9.34
CA MET A 84 3.57 -2.59 -8.62
C MET A 84 4.85 -3.37 -8.33
N PRO A 85 4.91 -4.13 -7.23
CA PRO A 85 6.01 -5.04 -6.95
C PRO A 85 6.22 -5.99 -8.12
N ARG A 86 7.45 -6.05 -8.65
CA ARG A 86 7.75 -6.86 -9.82
C ARG A 86 7.88 -8.34 -9.44
N PRO A 87 7.05 -9.25 -10.02
CA PRO A 87 7.15 -10.66 -9.71
C PRO A 87 8.47 -11.25 -10.20
N LYS A 88 9.04 -12.17 -9.40
CA LYS A 88 10.23 -12.94 -9.75
C LYS A 88 9.92 -13.93 -10.87
N GLY A 89 10.95 -14.53 -11.45
CA GLY A 89 10.85 -15.56 -12.48
C GLY A 89 11.20 -15.04 -13.88
N ASP A 90 12.01 -15.81 -14.60
CA ASP A 90 12.44 -15.53 -15.96
C ASP A 90 12.01 -16.69 -16.89
N PHE A 91 11.14 -16.38 -17.83
CA PHE A 91 10.60 -17.35 -18.80
C PHE A 91 11.38 -17.39 -20.12
N LYS A 92 12.53 -16.69 -20.24
CA LYS A 92 13.33 -16.66 -21.47
C LYS A 92 13.70 -18.05 -21.95
N ARG A 93 14.14 -18.92 -21.04
CA ARG A 93 14.46 -20.32 -21.38
C ARG A 93 13.27 -21.09 -21.97
N THR A 94 12.06 -20.86 -21.45
CA THR A 94 10.84 -21.43 -22.02
C THR A 94 10.60 -20.89 -23.43
N ILE A 95 10.69 -19.59 -23.62
CA ILE A 95 10.53 -18.90 -24.92
C ILE A 95 11.52 -19.46 -25.95
N GLU A 96 12.82 -19.50 -25.62
CA GLU A 96 13.87 -20.03 -26.48
C GLU A 96 13.63 -21.50 -26.89
N LYS A 97 13.22 -22.33 -25.92
CA LYS A 97 12.89 -23.75 -26.22
C LYS A 97 11.70 -23.87 -27.17
N MET A 98 10.64 -23.03 -26.97
CA MET A 98 9.48 -23.06 -27.85
C MET A 98 9.80 -22.51 -29.26
N GLN A 99 10.57 -21.44 -29.37
CA GLN A 99 11.08 -20.93 -30.64
C GLN A 99 11.92 -22.01 -31.37
N LYS A 100 12.83 -22.69 -30.65
CA LYS A 100 13.63 -23.78 -31.18
C LYS A 100 12.75 -24.96 -31.66
N ALA A 101 11.71 -25.31 -30.91
CA ALA A 101 10.77 -26.37 -31.29
C ALA A 101 10.04 -25.98 -32.58
N ILE A 102 9.57 -24.78 -32.72
CA ILE A 102 8.89 -24.28 -33.92
C ILE A 102 9.85 -24.25 -35.10
N GLN A 103 11.06 -23.73 -34.93
CA GLN A 103 12.06 -23.62 -36.00
C GLN A 103 12.48 -24.96 -36.53
N LEU A 104 12.74 -25.95 -35.65
CA LEU A 104 13.30 -27.23 -36.03
C LEU A 104 12.26 -28.25 -36.51
N HIS A 105 11.01 -28.15 -36.04
CA HIS A 105 10.01 -29.20 -36.20
C HIS A 105 8.76 -28.80 -37.00
N SER A 106 8.68 -27.55 -37.50
CA SER A 106 7.60 -27.08 -38.37
C SER A 106 7.65 -27.76 -39.74
N ILE A 107 6.50 -28.24 -40.19
CA ILE A 107 6.33 -28.85 -41.52
C ILE A 107 5.33 -28.01 -42.30
N LYS A 108 5.83 -27.10 -43.14
CA LYS A 108 5.01 -26.21 -43.98
C LYS A 108 4.76 -26.75 -45.41
N LYS A 109 5.57 -27.71 -45.83
CA LYS A 109 5.43 -28.31 -47.19
C LYS A 109 4.13 -29.08 -47.30
N LYS A 110 3.30 -28.74 -48.28
CA LYS A 110 2.04 -29.46 -48.54
C LYS A 110 2.29 -30.92 -48.95
N PRO A 111 1.48 -31.87 -48.44
CA PRO A 111 1.60 -33.27 -48.86
C PRO A 111 1.20 -33.46 -50.33
N PRO A 112 1.70 -34.52 -51.00
CA PRO A 112 1.30 -34.85 -52.37
C PRO A 112 -0.22 -35.07 -52.45
N LYS A 113 -0.83 -34.66 -53.55
CA LYS A 113 -2.25 -34.91 -53.81
C LYS A 113 -2.47 -36.38 -54.09
N LYS A 114 -3.39 -37.01 -53.32
CA LYS A 114 -3.72 -38.42 -53.47
C LYS A 114 -5.14 -38.63 -54.02
N SER A 115 -6.11 -37.89 -53.52
CA SER A 115 -7.49 -37.93 -53.91
C SER A 115 -8.04 -36.50 -54.05
N GLY A 116 -9.19 -36.30 -54.60
CA GLY A 116 -9.85 -34.99 -54.66
C GLY A 116 -10.86 -34.77 -53.54
N SER A 117 -10.86 -35.60 -52.52
CA SER A 117 -11.87 -35.54 -51.45
C SER A 117 -11.86 -34.23 -50.70
N ALA A 118 -13.00 -33.80 -50.17
CA ALA A 118 -13.14 -32.62 -49.36
C ALA A 118 -12.21 -32.64 -48.13
N LYS A 119 -12.07 -33.81 -47.52
CA LYS A 119 -11.16 -34.05 -46.37
C LYS A 119 -9.68 -33.81 -46.72
N GLU A 120 -9.26 -34.28 -47.91
CA GLU A 120 -7.88 -34.04 -48.36
C GLU A 120 -7.65 -32.58 -48.73
N LYS A 121 -8.61 -31.94 -49.39
CA LYS A 121 -8.55 -30.50 -49.72
C LYS A 121 -8.40 -29.68 -48.45
N ALA A 122 -9.22 -29.95 -47.43
CA ALA A 122 -9.13 -29.29 -46.11
C ALA A 122 -7.78 -29.56 -45.40
N PHE A 123 -7.28 -30.80 -45.44
CA PHE A 123 -5.98 -31.15 -44.87
C PHE A 123 -4.83 -30.40 -45.60
N ARG A 124 -4.85 -30.32 -46.94
CA ARG A 124 -3.81 -29.62 -47.69
C ARG A 124 -3.90 -28.08 -47.60
N ALA A 125 -5.05 -27.55 -47.19
CA ALA A 125 -5.23 -26.11 -46.94
C ALA A 125 -4.55 -25.65 -45.65
N ARG A 126 -4.11 -26.54 -44.76
CA ARG A 126 -3.43 -26.20 -43.52
C ARG A 126 -2.09 -25.50 -43.75
N ASP A 127 -1.69 -24.64 -42.84
CA ASP A 127 -0.41 -23.93 -42.86
C ASP A 127 0.69 -24.70 -42.10
N GLU A 128 0.30 -25.68 -41.25
CA GLU A 128 1.20 -26.49 -40.47
C GLU A 128 0.74 -27.96 -40.45
N PHE A 129 1.68 -28.87 -40.59
CA PHE A 129 1.40 -30.31 -40.66
C PHE A 129 2.00 -31.15 -39.52
N ASN A 130 2.83 -30.55 -38.65
CA ASN A 130 3.22 -31.23 -37.40
C ASN A 130 2.03 -31.18 -36.43
N PRO A 131 1.43 -32.32 -36.09
CA PRO A 131 0.19 -32.36 -35.30
C PRO A 131 0.35 -31.89 -33.87
N PHE A 132 1.56 -31.76 -33.34
CA PHE A 132 1.84 -31.34 -31.97
C PHE A 132 2.28 -29.85 -31.86
N LEU A 133 2.67 -29.21 -32.96
CA LEU A 133 3.37 -27.93 -32.93
C LEU A 133 2.52 -26.76 -32.37
N HIS A 134 1.19 -26.83 -32.44
CA HIS A 134 0.29 -25.86 -31.84
C HIS A 134 0.53 -25.70 -30.34
N ASN A 135 0.91 -26.79 -29.63
CA ASN A 135 1.25 -26.75 -28.20
C ASN A 135 2.50 -25.89 -27.93
N ALA A 136 3.50 -25.96 -28.83
CA ALA A 136 4.69 -25.14 -28.73
C ALA A 136 4.38 -23.65 -28.96
N TRP A 137 3.49 -23.34 -29.90
CA TRP A 137 3.03 -21.98 -30.15
C TRP A 137 2.24 -21.41 -28.95
N ILE A 138 1.29 -22.16 -28.40
CA ILE A 138 0.55 -21.77 -27.17
C ILE A 138 1.52 -21.52 -26.01
N MET A 139 2.48 -22.43 -25.81
CA MET A 139 3.47 -22.28 -24.74
C MET A 139 4.42 -21.10 -24.97
N LEU A 140 4.75 -20.76 -26.22
CA LEU A 140 5.51 -19.57 -26.58
C LEU A 140 4.77 -18.31 -26.14
N GLY A 141 3.49 -18.18 -26.53
CA GLY A 141 2.68 -17.05 -26.12
C GLY A 141 2.51 -16.94 -24.60
N LYS A 142 2.29 -18.08 -23.91
CA LYS A 142 2.24 -18.10 -22.43
C LYS A 142 3.58 -17.68 -21.83
N GLY A 143 4.70 -18.18 -22.34
CA GLY A 143 6.04 -17.77 -21.87
C GLY A 143 6.27 -16.26 -22.03
N GLN A 144 5.90 -15.68 -23.17
CA GLN A 144 5.97 -14.24 -23.42
C GLN A 144 5.10 -13.45 -22.44
N TYR A 145 3.84 -13.87 -22.25
CA TYR A 145 2.91 -13.24 -21.31
C TYR A 145 3.49 -13.23 -19.88
N PHE A 146 3.88 -14.39 -19.36
CA PHE A 146 4.43 -14.47 -18.01
C PHE A 146 5.80 -13.80 -17.86
N ASN A 147 6.51 -13.55 -18.96
CA ASN A 147 7.75 -12.78 -18.95
C ASN A 147 7.50 -11.25 -19.02
N GLY A 148 6.25 -10.81 -19.25
CA GLY A 148 5.85 -9.40 -19.35
C GLY A 148 5.85 -8.84 -20.77
N ASP A 149 6.14 -9.66 -21.78
CA ASP A 149 6.01 -9.28 -23.18
C ASP A 149 4.57 -9.50 -23.66
N PHE A 150 3.65 -8.67 -23.16
CA PHE A 150 2.22 -8.80 -23.45
C PHE A 150 1.89 -8.56 -24.93
N MET A 151 2.60 -7.63 -25.57
CA MET A 151 2.42 -7.31 -27.00
C MET A 151 2.91 -8.47 -27.89
N GLY A 152 4.10 -9.01 -27.63
CA GLY A 152 4.63 -10.18 -28.32
C GLY A 152 3.75 -11.40 -28.12
N ALA A 153 3.22 -11.59 -26.90
CA ALA A 153 2.28 -12.66 -26.59
C ALA A 153 0.97 -12.51 -27.39
N ALA A 154 0.38 -11.30 -27.40
CA ALA A 154 -0.84 -11.02 -28.16
C ALA A 154 -0.65 -11.29 -29.67
N ALA A 155 0.48 -10.87 -30.24
CA ALA A 155 0.84 -11.17 -31.64
C ALA A 155 0.98 -12.68 -31.90
N THR A 156 1.61 -13.41 -30.97
CA THR A 156 1.74 -14.87 -31.07
C THR A 156 0.36 -15.55 -31.02
N PHE A 157 -0.52 -15.15 -30.12
CA PHE A 157 -1.87 -15.71 -30.01
C PHE A 157 -2.75 -15.34 -31.22
N MET A 158 -2.62 -14.10 -31.74
CA MET A 158 -3.27 -13.72 -33.00
C MET A 158 -2.77 -14.58 -34.17
N TYR A 159 -1.47 -14.87 -34.26
CA TYR A 159 -0.95 -15.79 -35.27
C TYR A 159 -1.61 -17.16 -35.15
N ILE A 160 -1.71 -17.71 -33.94
CA ILE A 160 -2.33 -19.03 -33.70
C ILE A 160 -3.78 -19.04 -34.16
N SER A 161 -4.57 -18.05 -33.79
CA SER A 161 -6.00 -17.97 -34.15
C SER A 161 -6.24 -17.93 -35.66
N ARG A 162 -5.30 -17.34 -36.42
CA ARG A 162 -5.39 -17.24 -37.88
C ARG A 162 -4.87 -18.47 -38.61
N HIS A 163 -3.83 -19.12 -38.09
CA HIS A 163 -3.12 -20.18 -38.81
C HIS A 163 -3.44 -21.61 -38.35
N PHE A 164 -4.21 -21.79 -37.26
CA PHE A 164 -4.63 -23.09 -36.75
C PHE A 164 -6.15 -23.28 -36.75
N VAL A 165 -6.83 -22.70 -37.75
CA VAL A 165 -8.32 -22.64 -37.85
C VAL A 165 -9.00 -24.02 -37.85
N TRP A 166 -8.25 -25.10 -38.17
CA TRP A 166 -8.77 -26.47 -38.10
C TRP A 166 -8.75 -27.09 -36.70
N LEU A 167 -8.29 -26.35 -35.68
CA LEU A 167 -8.26 -26.73 -34.26
C LEU A 167 -9.07 -25.71 -33.44
N PRO A 168 -10.41 -25.78 -33.45
CA PRO A 168 -11.25 -24.74 -32.84
C PRO A 168 -10.96 -24.53 -31.36
N GLU A 169 -10.65 -25.57 -30.58
CA GLU A 169 -10.27 -25.41 -29.19
C GLU A 169 -8.98 -24.61 -28.99
N VAL A 170 -7.99 -24.82 -29.86
CA VAL A 170 -6.72 -24.09 -29.85
C VAL A 170 -6.93 -22.62 -30.24
N VAL A 171 -7.83 -22.38 -31.21
CA VAL A 171 -8.21 -21.02 -31.61
C VAL A 171 -8.90 -20.30 -30.47
N THR A 172 -9.85 -20.93 -29.79
CA THR A 172 -10.52 -20.37 -28.62
C THR A 172 -9.54 -20.07 -27.50
N GLU A 173 -8.64 -21.02 -27.19
CA GLU A 173 -7.58 -20.79 -26.18
C GLU A 173 -6.70 -19.59 -26.55
N ALA A 174 -6.28 -19.50 -27.81
CA ALA A 174 -5.46 -18.38 -28.28
C ALA A 174 -6.20 -17.03 -28.19
N MET A 175 -7.48 -16.99 -28.57
CA MET A 175 -8.30 -15.80 -28.44
C MET A 175 -8.45 -15.35 -26.98
N LEU A 176 -8.67 -16.26 -26.06
CA LEU A 176 -8.74 -15.98 -24.62
C LEU A 176 -7.41 -15.41 -24.08
N TRP A 177 -6.29 -16.02 -24.44
CA TRP A 177 -4.98 -15.50 -24.04
C TRP A 177 -4.67 -14.15 -24.68
N GLN A 178 -5.09 -13.91 -25.93
CA GLN A 178 -4.95 -12.61 -26.60
C GLN A 178 -5.77 -11.52 -25.85
N ALA A 179 -7.02 -11.81 -25.49
CA ALA A 179 -7.85 -10.90 -24.70
C ALA A 179 -7.22 -10.63 -23.31
N ARG A 180 -6.62 -11.66 -22.70
CA ARG A 180 -5.90 -11.52 -21.43
C ARG A 180 -4.69 -10.59 -21.54
N CYS A 181 -3.93 -10.67 -22.65
CA CYS A 181 -2.82 -9.74 -22.90
C CYS A 181 -3.31 -8.30 -22.98
N TYR A 182 -4.41 -8.05 -23.68
CA TYR A 182 -4.99 -6.73 -23.80
C TYR A 182 -5.54 -6.21 -22.47
N ALA A 183 -6.19 -7.06 -21.68
CA ALA A 183 -6.64 -6.69 -20.34
C ALA A 183 -5.45 -6.32 -19.41
N ALA A 184 -4.32 -7.02 -19.51
CA ALA A 184 -3.11 -6.68 -18.76
C ALA A 184 -2.52 -5.32 -19.15
N LEU A 185 -2.67 -4.90 -20.40
CA LEU A 185 -2.24 -3.61 -20.94
C LEU A 185 -3.28 -2.48 -20.76
N ASP A 186 -4.37 -2.72 -20.04
CA ASP A 186 -5.52 -1.81 -19.90
C ASP A 186 -6.24 -1.47 -21.22
N TRP A 187 -6.04 -2.29 -22.26
CA TRP A 187 -6.74 -2.18 -23.55
C TRP A 187 -8.09 -2.90 -23.47
N THR A 188 -8.97 -2.33 -22.68
CA THR A 188 -10.26 -2.97 -22.33
C THR A 188 -11.18 -3.14 -23.54
N TYR A 189 -11.17 -2.19 -24.48
CA TYR A 189 -11.97 -2.26 -25.70
C TYR A 189 -11.54 -3.41 -26.61
N GLU A 190 -10.25 -3.58 -26.82
CA GLU A 190 -9.69 -4.68 -27.63
C GLU A 190 -9.93 -6.04 -26.99
N ALA A 191 -9.84 -6.11 -25.66
CA ALA A 191 -10.15 -7.34 -24.91
C ALA A 191 -11.63 -7.70 -25.09
N GLU A 192 -12.56 -6.76 -24.92
CA GLU A 192 -14.00 -6.96 -25.08
C GLU A 192 -14.35 -7.41 -26.51
N ASN A 193 -13.76 -6.77 -27.53
CA ASN A 193 -13.97 -7.14 -28.92
C ASN A 193 -13.61 -8.59 -29.25
N ILE A 194 -12.70 -9.19 -28.52
CA ILE A 194 -12.36 -10.62 -28.67
C ILE A 194 -13.35 -11.47 -27.89
N LEU A 195 -13.64 -11.12 -26.64
CA LEU A 195 -14.48 -11.90 -25.74
C LEU A 195 -15.92 -12.06 -26.27
N VAL A 196 -16.51 -11.02 -26.82
CA VAL A 196 -17.85 -11.05 -27.44
C VAL A 196 -17.95 -12.05 -28.60
N LYS A 197 -16.85 -12.39 -29.25
CA LYS A 197 -16.83 -13.39 -30.35
C LYS A 197 -16.84 -14.82 -29.84
N ILE A 198 -16.47 -15.06 -28.58
CA ILE A 198 -16.42 -16.39 -27.98
C ILE A 198 -17.81 -16.73 -27.44
N LYS A 199 -18.37 -17.82 -27.91
CA LYS A 199 -19.72 -18.27 -27.52
C LYS A 199 -19.60 -19.47 -26.58
N GLU A 200 -20.65 -19.74 -25.80
CA GLU A 200 -20.74 -20.87 -24.89
C GLU A 200 -20.39 -22.22 -25.55
N LYS A 201 -20.78 -22.43 -26.80
CA LYS A 201 -20.46 -23.65 -27.57
C LYS A 201 -18.95 -23.81 -27.86
N ASP A 202 -18.17 -22.73 -27.80
CA ASP A 202 -16.73 -22.74 -28.08
C ASP A 202 -15.94 -23.13 -26.83
N LEU A 203 -16.58 -23.10 -25.64
CA LEU A 203 -16.03 -23.50 -24.33
C LEU A 203 -16.24 -24.99 -24.08
N THR A 204 -15.67 -25.82 -24.96
CA THR A 204 -15.91 -27.26 -25.07
C THR A 204 -15.41 -28.08 -23.88
N ASN A 205 -14.44 -27.55 -23.11
CA ASN A 205 -13.85 -28.26 -21.98
C ASN A 205 -13.67 -27.35 -20.76
N LYS A 206 -13.44 -27.98 -19.61
CA LYS A 206 -13.31 -27.29 -18.32
C LYS A 206 -12.18 -26.25 -18.31
N ASN A 207 -11.05 -26.52 -18.97
CA ASN A 207 -9.91 -25.62 -18.96
C ASN A 207 -10.19 -24.34 -19.75
N LEU A 208 -10.86 -24.44 -20.89
CA LEU A 208 -11.30 -23.28 -21.68
C LEU A 208 -12.31 -22.43 -20.90
N ARG A 209 -13.27 -23.09 -20.22
CA ARG A 209 -14.25 -22.39 -19.38
C ARG A 209 -13.58 -21.65 -18.22
N GLN A 210 -12.67 -22.29 -17.49
CA GLN A 210 -11.93 -21.66 -16.41
C GLN A 210 -11.07 -20.48 -16.90
N LEU A 211 -10.44 -20.62 -18.06
CA LEU A 211 -9.67 -19.54 -18.66
C LEU A 211 -10.58 -18.38 -19.07
N TYR A 212 -11.73 -18.66 -19.68
CA TYR A 212 -12.73 -17.65 -20.05
C TYR A 212 -13.20 -16.86 -18.83
N GLU A 213 -13.60 -17.54 -17.76
CA GLU A 213 -14.04 -16.93 -16.51
C GLU A 213 -12.96 -16.02 -15.90
N LEU A 214 -11.69 -16.46 -15.93
CA LEU A 214 -10.58 -15.67 -15.41
C LEU A 214 -10.31 -14.42 -16.29
N VAL A 215 -10.39 -14.55 -17.61
CA VAL A 215 -10.14 -13.45 -18.55
C VAL A 215 -11.27 -12.42 -18.50
N GLU A 216 -12.53 -12.87 -18.45
CA GLU A 216 -13.70 -11.99 -18.26
C GLU A 216 -13.58 -11.22 -16.94
N ALA A 217 -13.26 -11.92 -15.84
CA ALA A 217 -13.04 -11.26 -14.56
C ALA A 217 -11.92 -10.21 -14.63
N SER A 218 -10.79 -10.53 -15.27
CA SER A 218 -9.66 -9.62 -15.40
C SER A 218 -10.03 -8.36 -16.19
N TYR A 219 -10.68 -8.55 -17.32
CA TYR A 219 -11.16 -7.47 -18.18
C TYR A 219 -12.15 -6.56 -17.44
N LEU A 220 -13.18 -7.14 -16.81
CA LEU A 220 -14.22 -6.38 -16.12
C LEU A 220 -13.69 -5.60 -14.91
N LEU A 221 -12.74 -6.16 -14.18
CA LEU A 221 -12.06 -5.45 -13.09
C LEU A 221 -11.27 -4.24 -13.60
N LYS A 222 -10.53 -4.40 -14.69
CA LYS A 222 -9.78 -3.30 -15.33
C LYS A 222 -10.71 -2.22 -15.88
N ALA A 223 -11.87 -2.62 -16.39
CA ALA A 223 -12.92 -1.69 -16.85
C ALA A 223 -13.72 -1.03 -15.70
N GLY A 224 -13.43 -1.34 -14.42
CA GLY A 224 -14.17 -0.83 -13.27
C GLY A 224 -15.59 -1.41 -13.11
N ARG A 225 -15.95 -2.43 -13.89
CA ARG A 225 -17.27 -3.07 -13.89
C ARG A 225 -17.36 -4.18 -12.83
N TYR A 226 -17.17 -3.80 -11.55
CA TYR A 226 -17.02 -4.73 -10.43
C TYR A 226 -18.24 -5.65 -10.25
N ALA A 227 -19.45 -5.11 -10.38
CA ALA A 227 -20.68 -5.89 -10.23
C ALA A 227 -20.77 -7.05 -11.21
N GLU A 228 -20.33 -6.82 -12.44
CA GLU A 228 -20.34 -7.82 -13.51
C GLU A 228 -19.15 -8.80 -13.37
N ALA A 229 -18.03 -8.38 -12.78
CA ALA A 229 -16.87 -9.25 -12.53
C ALA A 229 -17.14 -10.32 -11.45
N ILE A 230 -18.01 -10.06 -10.47
CA ILE A 230 -18.28 -10.94 -9.33
C ILE A 230 -18.63 -12.38 -9.71
N PRO A 231 -19.58 -12.67 -10.63
CA PRO A 231 -19.90 -14.04 -11.01
C PRO A 231 -18.71 -14.78 -11.62
N PHE A 232 -17.94 -14.12 -12.49
CA PHE A 232 -16.75 -14.70 -13.13
C PHE A 232 -15.62 -14.94 -12.13
N LEU A 233 -15.37 -14.00 -11.20
CA LEU A 233 -14.41 -14.19 -10.10
C LEU A 233 -14.78 -15.39 -9.23
N ARG A 234 -16.07 -15.56 -8.92
CA ARG A 234 -16.55 -16.65 -8.09
C ARG A 234 -16.26 -18.01 -8.73
N GLU A 235 -16.55 -18.16 -10.02
CA GLU A 235 -16.28 -19.40 -10.74
C GLU A 235 -14.77 -19.61 -10.95
N SER A 236 -14.01 -18.58 -11.28
CA SER A 236 -12.54 -18.64 -11.36
C SER A 236 -11.93 -19.09 -10.03
N ALA A 237 -12.38 -18.54 -8.88
CA ALA A 237 -11.88 -18.92 -7.56
C ALA A 237 -12.25 -20.37 -7.19
N ARG A 238 -13.43 -20.87 -7.62
CA ARG A 238 -13.82 -22.27 -7.42
C ARG A 238 -12.95 -23.23 -8.22
N GLY A 239 -12.60 -22.84 -9.43
CA GLY A 239 -11.78 -23.65 -10.36
C GLY A 239 -10.29 -23.63 -10.06
N ALA A 240 -9.78 -22.60 -9.41
CA ALA A 240 -8.36 -22.45 -9.09
C ALA A 240 -7.89 -23.35 -7.96
N GLY A 241 -6.58 -23.58 -7.90
CA GLY A 241 -5.88 -24.34 -6.85
C GLY A 241 -4.79 -23.52 -6.15
N GLY A 242 -4.25 -24.08 -5.06
CA GLY A 242 -3.10 -23.48 -4.36
C GLY A 242 -3.33 -22.05 -3.88
N VAL A 243 -2.26 -21.26 -3.84
CA VAL A 243 -2.27 -19.86 -3.41
C VAL A 243 -3.16 -19.01 -4.31
N GLN A 244 -3.19 -19.29 -5.61
CA GLN A 244 -3.99 -18.55 -6.58
C GLN A 244 -5.50 -18.59 -6.26
N LYS A 245 -5.99 -19.71 -5.74
CA LYS A 245 -7.38 -19.83 -5.27
C LYS A 245 -7.69 -18.82 -4.16
N ASN A 246 -6.80 -18.73 -3.18
CA ASN A 246 -6.97 -17.82 -2.04
C ASN A 246 -6.90 -16.35 -2.49
N ARG A 247 -5.99 -16.03 -3.44
CA ARG A 247 -5.89 -14.69 -4.04
C ARG A 247 -7.18 -14.29 -4.76
N LEU A 248 -7.74 -15.19 -5.57
CA LEU A 248 -9.00 -14.92 -6.28
C LEU A 248 -10.19 -14.76 -5.33
N TYR A 249 -10.26 -15.49 -4.21
CA TYR A 249 -11.27 -15.25 -3.18
C TYR A 249 -11.06 -13.90 -2.48
N PHE A 250 -9.81 -13.48 -2.25
CA PHE A 250 -9.54 -12.16 -1.70
C PHE A 250 -10.01 -11.06 -2.66
N LEU A 251 -9.68 -11.17 -3.94
CA LEU A 251 -10.10 -10.26 -4.99
C LEU A 251 -11.62 -10.22 -5.15
N LEU A 252 -12.30 -11.37 -5.04
CA LEU A 252 -13.76 -11.44 -4.99
C LEU A 252 -14.33 -10.64 -3.81
N GLY A 253 -13.70 -10.76 -2.63
CA GLY A 253 -14.08 -9.97 -1.46
C GLY A 253 -13.92 -8.47 -1.69
N GLN A 254 -12.82 -8.06 -2.31
CA GLN A 254 -12.60 -6.65 -2.68
C GLN A 254 -13.65 -6.15 -3.68
N ALA A 255 -13.95 -6.92 -4.74
CA ALA A 255 -14.96 -6.56 -5.73
C ALA A 255 -16.37 -6.48 -5.11
N CYS A 256 -16.73 -7.42 -4.23
CA CYS A 256 -18.02 -7.38 -3.50
C CYS A 256 -18.12 -6.13 -2.62
N ARG A 257 -17.04 -5.75 -1.92
CA ARG A 257 -16.99 -4.53 -1.10
C ARG A 257 -17.23 -3.27 -1.93
N GLN A 258 -16.60 -3.17 -3.12
CA GLN A 258 -16.76 -2.01 -4.02
C GLN A 258 -18.22 -1.77 -4.45
N VAL A 259 -19.02 -2.83 -4.51
CA VAL A 259 -20.45 -2.73 -4.87
C VAL A 259 -21.38 -2.80 -3.65
N GLY A 260 -20.84 -2.71 -2.44
CA GLY A 260 -21.64 -2.69 -1.20
C GLY A 260 -22.24 -4.05 -0.80
N LYS A 261 -21.72 -5.17 -1.35
CA LYS A 261 -22.18 -6.54 -1.01
C LYS A 261 -21.34 -7.11 0.15
N ASP A 262 -21.46 -6.50 1.34
CA ASP A 262 -20.60 -6.78 2.48
C ASP A 262 -20.69 -8.23 2.99
N ASP A 263 -21.89 -8.86 2.97
CA ASP A 263 -22.05 -10.25 3.39
C ASP A 263 -21.32 -11.22 2.44
N GLU A 264 -21.42 -10.98 1.12
CA GLU A 264 -20.69 -11.77 0.13
C GLU A 264 -19.17 -11.53 0.25
N ALA A 265 -18.75 -10.28 0.52
CA ALA A 265 -17.36 -9.92 0.76
C ALA A 265 -16.80 -10.63 2.00
N TYR A 266 -17.56 -10.65 3.11
CA TYR A 266 -17.20 -11.34 4.35
C TYR A 266 -16.91 -12.83 4.10
N GLU A 267 -17.81 -13.55 3.43
CA GLU A 267 -17.63 -14.97 3.12
C GLU A 267 -16.47 -15.20 2.12
N ALA A 268 -16.25 -14.28 1.19
CA ALA A 268 -15.13 -14.34 0.27
C ALA A 268 -13.78 -14.17 0.98
N PHE A 269 -13.61 -13.18 1.85
CA PHE A 269 -12.41 -12.99 2.65
C PHE A 269 -12.17 -14.15 3.62
N LYS A 270 -13.22 -14.71 4.22
CA LYS A 270 -13.12 -15.90 5.05
C LYS A 270 -12.55 -17.09 4.28
N LYS A 271 -13.00 -17.31 3.04
CA LYS A 271 -12.44 -18.35 2.14
C LYS A 271 -11.01 -18.03 1.74
N ALA A 272 -10.69 -16.77 1.48
CA ALA A 272 -9.33 -16.33 1.15
C ALA A 272 -8.33 -16.64 2.27
N GLY A 273 -8.72 -16.44 3.53
CA GLY A 273 -7.90 -16.75 4.71
C GLY A 273 -7.88 -18.23 5.11
N SER A 274 -8.67 -19.08 4.45
CA SER A 274 -8.78 -20.50 4.79
C SER A 274 -7.69 -21.34 4.10
N GLY A 275 -7.38 -22.50 4.70
CA GLY A 275 -6.44 -23.46 4.13
C GLY A 275 -5.09 -23.51 4.86
N PHE A 276 -4.48 -24.70 4.84
CA PHE A 276 -3.21 -24.93 5.55
C PHE A 276 -2.03 -24.27 4.82
N SER A 277 -2.02 -24.30 3.49
CA SER A 277 -0.95 -23.76 2.64
C SER A 277 -1.11 -22.28 2.27
N THR A 278 -2.11 -21.60 2.83
CA THR A 278 -2.32 -20.17 2.56
C THR A 278 -1.15 -19.36 3.14
N PRO A 279 -0.49 -18.50 2.33
CA PRO A 279 0.56 -17.61 2.82
C PRO A 279 0.08 -16.77 4.01
N TYR A 280 0.96 -16.60 4.99
CA TYR A 280 0.59 -15.93 6.23
C TYR A 280 0.06 -14.51 6.00
N ARG A 281 0.74 -13.72 5.16
CA ARG A 281 0.31 -12.35 4.84
C ARG A 281 -1.08 -12.28 4.20
N LEU A 282 -1.37 -13.19 3.26
CA LEU A 282 -2.69 -13.28 2.66
C LEU A 282 -3.77 -13.65 3.70
N LYS A 283 -3.46 -14.61 4.57
CA LYS A 283 -4.36 -15.01 5.67
C LYS A 283 -4.61 -13.88 6.65
N PHE A 284 -3.56 -13.16 7.01
CA PHE A 284 -3.62 -12.00 7.89
C PHE A 284 -4.51 -10.90 7.30
N ASN A 285 -4.20 -10.46 6.07
CA ASN A 285 -4.96 -9.40 5.41
C ASN A 285 -6.41 -9.80 5.11
N ALA A 286 -6.65 -11.07 4.76
CA ALA A 286 -8.01 -11.58 4.61
C ALA A 286 -8.82 -11.46 5.89
N ARG A 287 -8.20 -11.69 7.06
CA ARG A 287 -8.86 -11.53 8.36
C ARG A 287 -9.15 -10.07 8.69
N ILE A 288 -8.20 -9.17 8.40
CA ILE A 288 -8.39 -7.72 8.56
C ILE A 288 -9.56 -7.26 7.66
N LYS A 289 -9.51 -7.57 6.36
CA LYS A 289 -10.56 -7.17 5.42
C LYS A 289 -11.92 -7.81 5.73
N GLN A 290 -11.93 -9.02 6.27
CA GLN A 290 -13.16 -9.66 6.75
C GLN A 290 -13.82 -8.86 7.88
N SER A 291 -13.03 -8.37 8.84
CA SER A 291 -13.55 -7.56 9.94
C SER A 291 -14.08 -6.19 9.48
N GLU A 292 -13.48 -5.58 8.47
CA GLU A 292 -13.92 -4.30 7.91
C GLU A 292 -15.32 -4.36 7.28
N VAL A 293 -15.67 -5.50 6.68
CA VAL A 293 -17.00 -5.70 6.04
C VAL A 293 -18.01 -6.39 6.94
N PHE A 294 -17.68 -6.61 8.20
CA PHE A 294 -18.58 -7.29 9.14
C PHE A 294 -19.79 -6.42 9.49
N ARG A 295 -21.01 -6.94 9.27
CA ARG A 295 -22.29 -6.25 9.53
C ARG A 295 -23.13 -6.90 10.64
N GLY A 296 -22.66 -8.02 11.22
CA GLY A 296 -23.35 -8.68 12.33
C GLY A 296 -23.56 -7.76 13.55
N SER A 297 -24.57 -7.96 14.35
CA SER A 297 -24.90 -7.11 15.50
C SER A 297 -23.87 -7.17 16.63
N ASP A 298 -23.28 -8.33 16.87
CA ASP A 298 -22.31 -8.57 17.95
C ASP A 298 -20.89 -8.60 17.38
N ILE A 299 -20.11 -7.54 17.64
CA ILE A 299 -18.69 -7.43 17.23
C ILE A 299 -17.73 -8.11 18.21
N SER A 300 -18.20 -8.57 19.39
CA SER A 300 -17.33 -9.06 20.47
C SER A 300 -16.45 -10.23 20.02
N ARG A 301 -17.00 -11.13 19.22
CA ARG A 301 -16.25 -12.29 18.66
C ARG A 301 -15.17 -11.85 17.68
N GLU A 302 -15.49 -10.88 16.81
CA GLU A 302 -14.54 -10.35 15.82
C GLU A 302 -13.39 -9.60 16.52
N VAL A 303 -13.73 -8.73 17.49
CA VAL A 303 -12.76 -8.01 18.31
C VAL A 303 -11.87 -8.99 19.10
N ALA A 304 -12.47 -10.00 19.75
CA ALA A 304 -11.70 -11.02 20.47
C ALA A 304 -10.73 -11.80 19.56
N SER A 305 -11.19 -12.11 18.35
CA SER A 305 -10.37 -12.79 17.34
C SER A 305 -9.19 -11.92 16.90
N LEU A 306 -9.40 -10.63 16.60
CA LEU A 306 -8.34 -9.68 16.25
C LEU A 306 -7.39 -9.45 17.42
N LYS A 307 -7.91 -9.23 18.64
CA LYS A 307 -7.08 -9.12 19.87
C LYS A 307 -6.23 -10.38 20.13
N SER A 308 -6.71 -11.57 19.75
CA SER A 308 -5.89 -12.78 19.85
C SER A 308 -4.67 -12.76 18.92
N MET A 309 -4.75 -12.07 17.79
CA MET A 309 -3.65 -11.95 16.83
C MET A 309 -2.50 -11.08 17.37
N THR A 310 -2.76 -10.13 18.29
CA THR A 310 -1.71 -9.27 18.86
C THR A 310 -0.72 -10.03 19.74
N ARG A 311 -1.08 -11.25 20.21
CA ARG A 311 -0.23 -12.09 21.06
C ARG A 311 0.87 -12.83 20.30
N TYR A 312 0.79 -12.89 18.97
CA TYR A 312 1.77 -13.61 18.17
C TYR A 312 2.95 -12.72 17.78
N GLN A 313 4.17 -13.13 18.13
CA GLN A 313 5.43 -12.42 17.84
C GLN A 313 5.55 -12.01 16.35
N ARG A 314 5.09 -12.87 15.44
CA ARG A 314 5.08 -12.60 13.99
C ARG A 314 4.17 -11.46 13.54
N ASN A 315 3.31 -10.93 14.43
CA ASN A 315 2.41 -9.82 14.15
C ASN A 315 2.89 -8.49 14.73
N ILE A 316 4.05 -8.46 15.33
CA ILE A 316 4.58 -7.25 16.00
C ILE A 316 4.65 -6.08 15.01
N ASP A 317 5.06 -6.36 13.76
CA ASP A 317 5.17 -5.37 12.69
C ASP A 317 3.83 -5.01 12.02
N TYR A 318 2.72 -5.58 12.49
CA TYR A 318 1.37 -5.41 11.93
C TYR A 318 0.33 -5.09 13.01
N LEU A 319 0.78 -4.67 14.21
CA LEU A 319 -0.12 -4.31 15.30
C LEU A 319 -0.99 -3.11 14.94
N ASP A 320 -0.44 -2.17 14.17
CA ASP A 320 -1.16 -1.03 13.61
C ASP A 320 -2.40 -1.45 12.80
N GLN A 321 -2.25 -2.39 11.88
CA GLN A 321 -3.35 -2.91 11.07
C GLN A 321 -4.41 -3.63 11.92
N ILE A 322 -3.99 -4.37 12.96
CA ILE A 322 -4.91 -5.07 13.85
C ILE A 322 -5.73 -4.07 14.67
N TYR A 323 -5.07 -3.11 15.32
CA TYR A 323 -5.78 -2.11 16.13
C TYR A 323 -6.62 -1.18 15.27
N TYR A 324 -6.16 -0.83 14.06
CA TYR A 324 -6.95 -0.10 13.07
C TYR A 324 -8.26 -0.86 12.71
N ALA A 325 -8.16 -2.15 12.45
CA ALA A 325 -9.34 -2.98 12.16
C ALA A 325 -10.30 -3.08 13.35
N ILE A 326 -9.79 -3.14 14.59
CA ILE A 326 -10.62 -3.12 15.80
C ILE A 326 -11.30 -1.75 15.93
N GLY A 327 -10.59 -0.65 15.69
CA GLY A 327 -11.15 0.70 15.68
C GLY A 327 -12.30 0.83 14.68
N ASN A 328 -12.13 0.32 13.46
CA ASN A 328 -13.18 0.30 12.43
C ASN A 328 -14.43 -0.47 12.87
N LEU A 329 -14.26 -1.60 13.57
CA LEU A 329 -15.40 -2.34 14.12
C LEU A 329 -16.20 -1.51 15.13
N TYR A 330 -15.54 -0.84 16.07
CA TYR A 330 -16.19 0.04 17.04
C TYR A 330 -16.84 1.25 16.36
N LEU A 331 -16.13 1.89 15.40
CA LEU A 331 -16.66 3.01 14.65
C LEU A 331 -17.95 2.63 13.90
N SER A 332 -18.00 1.42 13.31
CA SER A 332 -19.21 0.92 12.64
C SER A 332 -20.42 0.81 13.58
N ARG A 333 -20.19 0.79 14.90
CA ARG A 333 -21.22 0.79 15.97
C ARG A 333 -21.43 2.17 16.57
N LYS A 334 -20.81 3.21 16.00
CA LYS A 334 -20.84 4.58 16.55
C LYS A 334 -20.25 4.69 17.97
N ASP A 335 -19.43 3.70 18.36
CA ASP A 335 -18.65 3.76 19.59
C ASP A 335 -17.33 4.46 19.29
N THR A 336 -17.40 5.80 19.25
CA THR A 336 -16.26 6.67 18.91
C THR A 336 -15.18 6.64 19.99
N ALA A 337 -15.55 6.38 21.26
CA ALA A 337 -14.60 6.33 22.36
C ALA A 337 -13.63 5.14 22.22
N GLU A 338 -14.17 3.93 22.06
CA GLU A 338 -13.37 2.73 21.83
C GLU A 338 -12.67 2.77 20.46
N ALA A 339 -13.29 3.36 19.42
CA ALA A 339 -12.66 3.56 18.13
C ALA A 339 -11.39 4.42 18.25
N LYS A 340 -11.49 5.60 18.89
CA LYS A 340 -10.33 6.49 19.15
C LYS A 340 -9.24 5.79 19.95
N ALA A 341 -9.59 5.05 21.01
CA ALA A 341 -8.63 4.33 21.83
C ALA A 341 -7.84 3.31 20.99
N ASN A 342 -8.50 2.56 20.12
CA ASN A 342 -7.84 1.57 19.26
C ASN A 342 -7.05 2.22 18.11
N TYR A 343 -7.49 3.33 17.53
CA TYR A 343 -6.70 4.05 16.52
C TYR A 343 -5.43 4.67 17.12
N ARG A 344 -5.50 5.22 18.35
CA ARG A 344 -4.30 5.67 19.08
C ARG A 344 -3.31 4.53 19.29
N LEU A 345 -3.80 3.34 19.72
CA LEU A 345 -2.95 2.15 19.83
C LEU A 345 -2.36 1.72 18.48
N ALA A 346 -3.12 1.87 17.38
CA ALA A 346 -2.59 1.59 16.06
C ALA A 346 -1.42 2.50 15.70
N VAL A 347 -1.53 3.79 15.96
CA VAL A 347 -0.45 4.77 15.72
C VAL A 347 0.74 4.52 16.64
N GLU A 348 0.51 4.30 17.94
CA GLU A 348 1.55 4.05 18.97
C GLU A 348 2.34 2.76 18.70
N LYS A 349 1.65 1.68 18.35
CA LYS A 349 2.27 0.36 18.14
C LYS A 349 2.80 0.15 16.71
N SER A 350 2.67 1.12 15.84
CA SER A 350 3.22 1.02 14.49
C SER A 350 4.74 1.08 14.52
N THR A 351 5.38 0.05 13.97
CA THR A 351 6.85 -0.05 13.87
C THR A 351 7.35 0.53 12.54
N ARG A 352 6.46 0.88 11.62
CA ARG A 352 6.78 1.38 10.29
C ARG A 352 6.07 2.70 10.02
N ASN A 353 6.81 3.70 9.60
CA ASN A 353 6.20 4.89 9.03
C ASN A 353 5.75 4.58 7.60
N GLY A 354 4.46 4.40 7.39
CA GLY A 354 3.90 4.02 6.10
C GLY A 354 2.39 4.21 6.02
N VAL A 355 1.81 3.75 4.91
CA VAL A 355 0.38 3.94 4.61
C VAL A 355 -0.54 3.40 5.71
N ASP A 356 -0.18 2.28 6.36
CA ASP A 356 -1.00 1.67 7.41
C ASP A 356 -1.12 2.59 8.65
N LYS A 357 0.00 3.18 9.09
CA LYS A 357 0.01 4.20 10.16
C LYS A 357 -0.75 5.45 9.75
N ALA A 358 -0.55 5.90 8.51
CA ALA A 358 -1.25 7.06 7.97
C ALA A 358 -2.77 6.85 7.96
N MET A 359 -3.26 5.67 7.60
CA MET A 359 -4.69 5.35 7.63
C MET A 359 -5.28 5.40 9.04
N ALA A 360 -4.53 4.94 10.05
CA ALA A 360 -4.95 5.04 11.45
C ALA A 360 -5.02 6.50 11.91
N ASN A 361 -4.01 7.30 11.56
CA ASN A 361 -4.01 8.75 11.83
C ASN A 361 -5.16 9.46 11.12
N LEU A 362 -5.42 9.20 9.84
CA LEU A 362 -6.53 9.80 9.11
C LEU A 362 -7.89 9.44 9.71
N ALA A 363 -8.09 8.18 10.12
CA ALA A 363 -9.33 7.77 10.77
C ALA A 363 -9.51 8.44 12.14
N LEU A 364 -8.44 8.54 12.93
CA LEU A 364 -8.44 9.23 14.21
C LEU A 364 -8.68 10.73 14.04
N GLY A 365 -7.97 11.35 13.09
CA GLY A 365 -8.10 12.78 12.78
C GLY A 365 -9.48 13.13 12.24
N ALA A 366 -10.12 12.24 11.47
CA ALA A 366 -11.49 12.44 10.99
C ALA A 366 -12.49 12.49 12.16
N ILE A 367 -12.35 11.61 13.16
CA ILE A 367 -13.22 11.64 14.35
C ILE A 367 -13.00 12.92 15.15
N TYR A 368 -11.74 13.33 15.36
CA TYR A 368 -11.46 14.59 16.06
C TYR A 368 -11.99 15.80 15.30
N PHE A 369 -11.89 15.80 13.97
CA PHE A 369 -12.44 16.85 13.13
C PHE A 369 -13.96 16.93 13.25
N ASP A 370 -14.67 15.79 13.21
CA ASP A 370 -16.12 15.74 13.36
C ASP A 370 -16.58 16.15 14.78
N GLU A 371 -15.73 15.94 15.80
CA GLU A 371 -15.94 16.39 17.17
C GLU A 371 -15.53 17.88 17.37
N GLN A 372 -15.00 18.52 16.33
CA GLN A 372 -14.47 19.90 16.35
C GLN A 372 -13.24 20.09 17.27
N ASP A 373 -12.57 19.01 17.62
CA ASP A 373 -11.30 19.02 18.35
C ASP A 373 -10.14 19.19 17.34
N TYR A 374 -10.03 20.42 16.80
CA TYR A 374 -9.09 20.74 15.72
C TYR A 374 -7.63 20.65 16.19
N THR A 375 -7.38 20.90 17.45
CA THR A 375 -6.05 20.79 18.08
C THR A 375 -5.50 19.37 18.05
N LYS A 376 -6.37 18.36 18.18
CA LYS A 376 -6.00 16.94 18.09
C LYS A 376 -6.13 16.41 16.66
N ALA A 377 -7.00 16.98 15.82
CA ALA A 377 -7.13 16.59 14.43
C ALA A 377 -5.89 16.95 13.60
N GLN A 378 -5.33 18.15 13.80
CA GLN A 378 -4.20 18.67 13.02
C GLN A 378 -2.98 17.74 13.02
N PRO A 379 -2.42 17.27 14.15
CA PRO A 379 -1.25 16.40 14.14
C PRO A 379 -1.53 15.06 13.43
N CYS A 380 -2.77 14.54 13.50
CA CYS A 380 -3.14 13.31 12.81
C CYS A 380 -3.03 13.46 11.28
N TYR A 381 -3.52 14.56 10.72
CA TYR A 381 -3.44 14.83 9.27
C TYR A 381 -2.00 15.18 8.84
N SER A 382 -1.31 15.99 9.62
CA SER A 382 0.08 16.40 9.37
C SER A 382 1.05 15.22 9.35
N GLU A 383 0.87 14.24 10.24
CA GLU A 383 1.68 13.02 10.25
C GLU A 383 1.30 12.04 9.14
N ALA A 384 0.03 11.98 8.74
CA ALA A 384 -0.44 11.05 7.74
C ALA A 384 -0.05 11.46 6.32
N LEU A 385 -0.16 12.74 5.98
CA LEU A 385 -0.02 13.25 4.61
C LEU A 385 1.31 12.88 3.93
N PRO A 386 2.49 12.97 4.57
CA PRO A 386 3.77 12.60 3.95
C PRO A 386 3.89 11.09 3.66
N GLN A 387 3.06 10.25 4.26
CA GLN A 387 3.14 8.80 4.20
C GLN A 387 2.19 8.18 3.16
N ILE A 388 1.24 8.95 2.64
CA ILE A 388 0.33 8.50 1.60
C ILE A 388 0.80 8.95 0.21
N PRO A 389 0.72 8.07 -0.81
CA PRO A 389 1.10 8.46 -2.17
C PRO A 389 0.08 9.44 -2.77
N GLN A 390 0.52 10.29 -3.70
CA GLN A 390 -0.38 11.22 -4.40
C GLN A 390 -1.51 10.53 -5.19
N SER A 391 -1.34 9.26 -5.51
CA SER A 391 -2.36 8.42 -6.14
C SER A 391 -3.40 7.86 -5.15
N TYR A 392 -3.26 8.16 -3.85
CA TYR A 392 -4.22 7.74 -2.83
C TYR A 392 -5.60 8.37 -3.11
N PRO A 393 -6.69 7.62 -2.95
CA PRO A 393 -8.03 8.19 -3.10
C PRO A 393 -8.20 9.44 -2.21
N ASP A 394 -8.80 10.48 -2.78
CA ASP A 394 -9.08 11.75 -2.08
C ASP A 394 -7.84 12.49 -1.53
N TYR A 395 -6.61 12.16 -2.01
CA TYR A 395 -5.36 12.81 -1.58
C TYR A 395 -5.47 14.34 -1.58
N LYS A 396 -6.05 14.93 -2.63
CA LYS A 396 -6.19 16.40 -2.73
C LYS A 396 -7.09 16.98 -1.64
N GLN A 397 -8.14 16.26 -1.26
CA GLN A 397 -9.04 16.69 -0.19
C GLN A 397 -8.36 16.55 1.18
N ILE A 398 -7.63 15.45 1.40
CA ILE A 398 -6.84 15.23 2.62
C ILE A 398 -5.78 16.32 2.76
N ALA A 399 -5.04 16.65 1.70
CA ALA A 399 -4.02 17.69 1.69
C ALA A 399 -4.64 19.07 1.98
N ARG A 400 -5.76 19.42 1.30
CA ARG A 400 -6.49 20.68 1.56
C ARG A 400 -6.94 20.77 3.02
N ARG A 401 -7.46 19.65 3.57
CA ARG A 401 -7.90 19.63 4.98
C ARG A 401 -6.74 19.79 5.94
N SER A 402 -5.58 19.16 5.66
CA SER A 402 -4.37 19.34 6.45
C SER A 402 -3.88 20.78 6.47
N ASP A 403 -3.78 21.41 5.28
CA ASP A 403 -3.35 22.82 5.16
C ASP A 403 -4.31 23.79 5.89
N VAL A 404 -5.59 23.48 5.91
CA VAL A 404 -6.59 24.30 6.61
C VAL A 404 -6.52 24.05 8.12
N LEU A 405 -6.34 22.79 8.54
CA LEU A 405 -6.19 22.46 9.95
C LEU A 405 -4.94 23.09 10.57
N ASP A 406 -3.85 23.28 9.82
CA ASP A 406 -2.66 23.98 10.30
C ASP A 406 -2.96 25.41 10.76
N GLN A 407 -3.94 26.08 10.12
CA GLN A 407 -4.40 27.41 10.50
C GLN A 407 -5.49 27.35 11.58
N LEU A 408 -6.44 26.44 11.43
CA LEU A 408 -7.59 26.30 12.31
C LEU A 408 -7.17 25.90 13.74
N ALA A 409 -6.20 24.97 13.86
CA ALA A 409 -5.71 24.49 15.15
C ALA A 409 -5.01 25.58 15.97
N VAL A 410 -4.44 26.60 15.33
CA VAL A 410 -3.83 27.74 16.04
C VAL A 410 -4.90 28.54 16.77
N TYR A 411 -5.99 28.89 16.06
CA TYR A 411 -7.08 29.67 16.67
C TYR A 411 -7.85 28.83 17.70
N ALA A 412 -8.13 27.55 17.39
CA ALA A 412 -8.77 26.65 18.34
C ALA A 412 -7.93 26.47 19.61
N GLY A 413 -6.61 26.27 19.47
CA GLY A 413 -5.71 26.15 20.61
C GLY A 413 -5.66 27.42 21.46
N ASN A 414 -5.70 28.58 20.84
CA ASN A 414 -5.76 29.86 21.57
C ASN A 414 -7.08 30.00 22.35
N VAL A 415 -8.20 29.66 21.73
CA VAL A 415 -9.52 29.68 22.37
C VAL A 415 -9.55 28.71 23.55
N GLU A 416 -9.17 27.45 23.36
CA GLU A 416 -9.12 26.42 24.41
C GLU A 416 -8.20 26.83 25.57
N LEU A 417 -7.03 27.40 25.25
CA LEU A 417 -6.07 27.88 26.25
C LEU A 417 -6.64 29.00 27.09
N GLN A 418 -7.15 30.07 26.44
CA GLN A 418 -7.68 31.22 27.15
C GLN A 418 -8.93 30.88 27.98
N ASP A 419 -9.81 30.06 27.45
CA ASP A 419 -11.00 29.59 28.17
C ASP A 419 -10.61 28.75 29.42
N SER A 420 -9.62 27.89 29.27
CA SER A 420 -9.06 27.11 30.39
C SER A 420 -8.45 28.05 31.46
N LEU A 421 -7.59 28.98 31.06
CA LEU A 421 -6.93 29.91 31.97
C LEU A 421 -7.94 30.81 32.70
N LEU A 422 -8.96 31.30 32.00
CA LEU A 422 -10.05 32.09 32.60
C LEU A 422 -10.88 31.27 33.60
N SER A 423 -11.10 29.98 33.29
CA SER A 423 -11.82 29.09 34.20
C SER A 423 -11.04 28.82 35.49
N ILE A 424 -9.71 28.66 35.37
CA ILE A 424 -8.80 28.43 36.50
C ILE A 424 -8.62 29.70 37.30
N ALA A 425 -8.52 30.88 36.67
CA ALA A 425 -8.42 32.14 37.35
C ALA A 425 -9.62 32.45 38.27
N LYS A 426 -10.80 31.91 37.96
CA LYS A 426 -12.01 32.02 38.80
C LYS A 426 -11.99 31.12 40.05
N LEU A 427 -11.06 30.15 40.14
CA LEU A 427 -10.96 29.27 41.29
C LEU A 427 -10.34 29.99 42.51
N PRO A 428 -10.61 29.52 43.75
CA PRO A 428 -9.92 29.95 44.94
C PRO A 428 -8.40 29.73 44.84
N GLU A 429 -7.63 30.52 45.57
CA GLU A 429 -6.15 30.51 45.51
C GLU A 429 -5.54 29.15 45.80
N ASP A 430 -6.08 28.43 46.83
CA ASP A 430 -5.69 27.07 47.14
C ASP A 430 -5.82 26.10 45.96
N LYS A 431 -6.90 26.21 45.19
CA LYS A 431 -7.12 25.35 44.00
C LYS A 431 -6.29 25.76 42.80
N ARG A 432 -5.97 27.04 42.65
CA ARG A 432 -5.05 27.51 41.61
C ARG A 432 -3.65 26.98 41.85
N GLN A 433 -3.22 26.96 43.13
CA GLN A 433 -1.94 26.37 43.53
C GLN A 433 -1.91 24.85 43.27
N GLU A 434 -2.95 24.14 43.68
CA GLU A 434 -3.08 22.69 43.44
C GLU A 434 -3.01 22.37 41.94
N TRP A 435 -3.67 23.16 41.08
CA TRP A 435 -3.59 23.01 39.63
C TRP A 435 -2.17 23.24 39.10
N ALA A 436 -1.48 24.31 39.56
CA ALA A 436 -0.11 24.60 39.13
C ALA A 436 0.86 23.48 39.53
N ASP A 437 0.71 22.91 40.74
CA ASP A 437 1.48 21.77 41.20
C ASP A 437 1.23 20.50 40.38
N GLU A 438 -0.01 20.30 39.93
CA GLU A 438 -0.35 19.18 39.03
C GLU A 438 0.29 19.36 37.65
N GLU A 439 0.33 20.58 37.09
CA GLU A 439 0.97 20.85 35.79
C GLU A 439 2.50 20.62 35.87
N VAL A 440 3.15 21.07 36.93
CA VAL A 440 4.57 20.77 37.18
C VAL A 440 4.81 19.25 37.26
N LYS A 441 3.93 18.52 37.95
CA LYS A 441 4.03 17.08 38.04
C LYS A 441 3.85 16.39 36.69
N LYS A 442 2.90 16.84 35.88
CA LYS A 442 2.69 16.35 34.50
C LYS A 442 3.89 16.63 33.61
N LEU A 443 4.52 17.80 33.72
CA LEU A 443 5.73 18.15 32.99
C LEU A 443 6.87 17.19 33.34
N LYS A 444 7.16 17.05 34.63
CA LYS A 444 8.22 16.15 35.12
C LYS A 444 8.00 14.68 34.75
N GLN A 445 6.74 14.24 34.72
CA GLN A 445 6.39 12.90 34.27
C GLN A 445 6.65 12.71 32.77
N ARG A 446 6.27 13.71 31.95
CA ARG A 446 6.50 13.70 30.50
C ARG A 446 7.98 13.68 30.15
N GLU A 447 8.78 14.50 30.79
CA GLU A 447 10.24 14.53 30.62
C GLU A 447 10.89 13.18 31.02
N LYS A 448 10.38 12.56 32.07
CA LYS A 448 10.84 11.23 32.49
C LYS A 448 10.46 10.16 31.45
N GLU A 449 9.24 10.18 30.93
CA GLU A 449 8.79 9.25 29.90
C GLU A 449 9.60 9.43 28.60
N GLU A 450 9.89 10.67 28.18
CA GLU A 450 10.73 10.99 27.04
C GLU A 450 12.19 10.53 27.25
N ALA A 451 12.73 10.71 28.45
CA ALA A 451 14.07 10.23 28.81
C ALA A 451 14.15 8.69 28.83
N ASP A 452 13.12 8.03 29.38
CA ASP A 452 13.03 6.57 29.42
C ASP A 452 12.87 5.98 27.99
N GLU A 453 12.14 6.66 27.11
CA GLU A 453 11.97 6.27 25.71
C GLU A 453 13.29 6.45 24.93
N ALA A 454 13.97 7.58 25.09
CA ALA A 454 15.28 7.84 24.49
C ALA A 454 16.32 6.82 24.95
N ALA A 455 16.33 6.48 26.26
CA ALA A 455 17.22 5.45 26.80
C ALA A 455 16.92 4.04 26.25
N ARG A 456 15.64 3.71 26.00
CA ARG A 456 15.23 2.45 25.35
C ARG A 456 15.66 2.41 23.88
N GLU A 457 15.48 3.50 23.14
CA GLU A 457 15.94 3.61 21.75
C GLU A 457 17.46 3.46 21.65
N GLU A 458 18.22 4.10 22.55
CA GLU A 458 19.67 3.99 22.61
C GLU A 458 20.12 2.56 23.01
N ALA A 459 19.44 1.92 23.96
CA ALA A 459 19.71 0.54 24.35
C ALA A 459 19.37 -0.46 23.22
N MET A 460 18.36 -0.17 22.38
CA MET A 460 18.04 -0.97 21.20
C MET A 460 19.08 -0.75 20.09
N ALA A 461 19.54 0.47 19.89
CA ALA A 461 20.58 0.80 18.90
C ALA A 461 21.95 0.19 19.26
N ASN A 462 22.26 0.09 20.56
CA ASN A 462 23.52 -0.43 21.09
C ASN A 462 23.48 -1.94 21.39
N ARG A 463 22.41 -2.67 21.06
CA ARG A 463 22.40 -4.14 21.22
C ARG A 463 23.45 -4.78 20.32
N PRO A 464 24.45 -5.50 20.87
CA PRO A 464 25.35 -6.29 20.05
C PRO A 464 24.51 -7.31 19.29
N GLN A 465 24.64 -7.38 17.98
CA GLN A 465 24.09 -8.47 17.17
C GLN A 465 24.74 -9.76 17.64
N GLY A 466 24.10 -10.42 18.59
CA GLY A 466 24.50 -11.73 19.07
C GLY A 466 24.28 -12.73 17.94
N ASN A 467 25.37 -13.32 17.48
CA ASN A 467 25.39 -14.50 16.62
C ASN A 467 24.53 -15.62 17.23
N SER A 468 23.30 -15.74 16.78
CA SER A 468 22.52 -16.97 16.99
C SER A 468 22.92 -18.00 15.93
N PRO A 469 23.29 -19.24 16.30
CA PRO A 469 23.77 -20.27 15.36
C PRO A 469 22.70 -20.87 14.45
N ILE A 470 21.54 -20.25 14.28
CA ILE A 470 20.40 -20.84 13.53
C ILE A 470 20.19 -20.20 12.14
N ASP A 471 20.90 -19.12 11.78
CA ASP A 471 20.74 -18.46 10.46
C ASP A 471 21.89 -18.74 9.49
N GLN A 472 22.25 -20.01 9.32
CA GLN A 472 23.04 -20.47 8.19
C GLN A 472 22.20 -21.33 7.26
N GLN A 473 21.13 -20.79 6.68
CA GLN A 473 20.57 -21.27 5.41
C GLN A 473 19.46 -20.33 4.93
N GLY A 474 19.80 -19.43 4.01
CA GLY A 474 18.79 -18.67 3.29
C GLY A 474 19.22 -17.26 2.92
N GLY A 475 19.90 -17.09 1.77
CA GLY A 475 19.76 -16.01 0.79
C GLY A 475 19.79 -14.56 1.28
N ASN A 476 20.98 -14.04 1.29
CA ASN A 476 21.41 -12.66 1.00
C ASN A 476 20.33 -11.73 0.37
N THR A 477 19.64 -10.93 1.19
CA THR A 477 19.16 -9.60 0.83
C THR A 477 19.30 -8.72 2.07
N GLY A 478 20.55 -8.48 2.47
CA GLY A 478 20.88 -7.46 3.45
C GLY A 478 20.64 -6.08 2.83
N MET A 479 19.73 -5.28 3.39
CA MET A 479 19.86 -3.84 3.31
C MET A 479 21.22 -3.50 3.92
N GLN A 480 22.19 -3.18 3.06
CA GLN A 480 23.43 -2.55 3.47
C GLN A 480 23.07 -1.19 4.04
N PHE A 481 23.03 -1.07 5.34
CA PHE A 481 23.27 0.23 5.97
C PHE A 481 24.67 0.66 5.56
N ASN A 482 24.71 1.64 4.69
CA ASN A 482 25.94 2.22 4.20
C ASN A 482 26.62 2.90 5.40
N THR A 483 27.63 2.24 5.98
CA THR A 483 28.51 2.79 7.02
C THR A 483 29.53 3.74 6.40
N ASP A 484 29.08 4.59 5.49
CA ASP A 484 29.91 5.64 4.95
C ASP A 484 30.12 6.71 6.03
N LYS A 485 31.36 6.80 6.53
CA LYS A 485 31.82 7.78 7.53
C LYS A 485 31.95 9.19 6.94
N SER A 486 31.24 9.50 5.85
CA SER A 486 31.20 10.84 5.30
C SER A 486 30.43 11.77 6.24
N TRP A 487 30.91 13.00 6.34
CA TRP A 487 30.34 14.01 7.22
C TRP A 487 28.84 14.22 6.92
N TYR A 488 28.02 14.34 7.99
CA TYR A 488 26.56 14.43 7.99
C TYR A 488 25.96 15.25 6.83
N PHE A 489 26.55 16.41 6.49
CA PHE A 489 26.03 17.28 5.42
C PHE A 489 26.19 16.72 4.00
N TYR A 490 27.06 15.75 3.79
CA TYR A 490 27.27 15.11 2.49
C TYR A 490 26.52 13.76 2.36
N ASN A 491 25.94 13.26 3.47
CA ASN A 491 25.16 12.04 3.47
C ASN A 491 23.67 12.37 3.32
N ASN A 492 23.14 12.25 2.11
CA ASN A 492 21.74 12.56 1.79
C ASN A 492 20.73 11.71 2.59
N THR A 493 21.09 10.47 2.93
CA THR A 493 20.23 9.58 3.72
C THR A 493 20.15 10.05 5.18
N THR A 494 21.26 10.40 5.78
CA THR A 494 21.31 10.93 7.15
C THR A 494 20.66 12.32 7.24
N LYS A 495 20.84 13.15 6.20
CA LYS A 495 20.19 14.48 6.11
C LYS A 495 18.67 14.37 5.97
N SER A 496 18.18 13.42 5.18
CA SER A 496 16.74 13.14 5.05
C SER A 496 16.13 12.59 6.33
N ALA A 497 16.82 11.64 6.98
CA ALA A 497 16.40 11.11 8.28
C ALA A 497 16.40 12.21 9.37
N GLY A 498 17.44 13.07 9.40
CA GLY A 498 17.51 14.19 10.32
C GLY A 498 16.42 15.25 10.07
N LYS A 499 16.05 15.49 8.81
CA LYS A 499 14.94 16.39 8.46
C LYS A 499 13.60 15.82 8.91
N THR A 500 13.39 14.52 8.72
CA THR A 500 12.18 13.82 9.17
C THR A 500 12.08 13.82 10.69
N GLU A 501 13.18 13.57 11.39
CA GLU A 501 13.26 13.61 12.85
C GLU A 501 13.02 15.04 13.39
N PHE A 502 13.57 16.05 12.72
CA PHE A 502 13.33 17.46 13.04
C PHE A 502 11.84 17.81 12.86
N GLN A 503 11.24 17.40 11.74
CA GLN A 503 9.81 17.63 11.49
C GLN A 503 8.92 16.88 12.49
N ARG A 504 9.33 15.67 12.92
CA ARG A 504 8.63 14.89 13.94
C ARG A 504 8.62 15.61 15.30
N ARG A 505 9.76 16.19 15.72
CA ARG A 505 9.91 16.84 17.03
C ARG A 505 9.38 18.27 17.05
N TRP A 506 9.47 18.98 15.93
CA TRP A 506 9.27 20.42 15.88
C TRP A 506 8.21 20.86 14.86
N GLY A 507 7.57 19.94 14.15
CA GLY A 507 6.60 20.22 13.10
C GLY A 507 7.21 20.88 11.87
N ALA A 508 6.37 21.41 10.96
CA ALA A 508 6.79 22.08 9.72
C ALA A 508 7.25 23.53 9.97
N ARG A 509 8.15 23.73 10.92
CA ARG A 509 8.65 25.08 11.27
C ARG A 509 9.64 25.57 10.23
N LYS A 510 9.49 26.85 9.85
CA LYS A 510 10.47 27.55 9.01
C LYS A 510 11.73 27.86 9.82
N LEU A 511 12.87 27.95 9.14
CA LEU A 511 14.13 28.38 9.75
C LEU A 511 14.04 29.91 9.98
N GLU A 512 13.64 30.30 11.17
CA GLU A 512 13.49 31.68 11.63
C GLU A 512 14.16 31.79 12.99
N ASP A 513 14.53 32.99 13.40
CA ASP A 513 15.03 33.21 14.74
C ASP A 513 13.97 32.81 15.78
N ASP A 514 14.39 32.27 16.90
CA ASP A 514 13.55 31.73 17.98
C ASP A 514 12.62 30.55 17.56
N TRP A 515 12.97 29.79 16.51
CA TRP A 515 12.21 28.63 16.05
C TRP A 515 11.94 27.56 17.12
N ARG A 516 12.67 27.57 18.24
CA ARG A 516 12.50 26.65 19.39
C ARG A 516 11.35 27.05 20.30
N ARG A 517 10.85 28.30 20.24
CA ARG A 517 9.78 28.79 21.09
C ARG A 517 8.42 28.38 20.54
N ARG A 518 7.60 27.77 21.39
CA ARG A 518 6.26 27.26 21.02
C ARG A 518 5.23 28.38 20.85
N ASN A 519 5.39 29.49 21.55
CA ASN A 519 4.52 30.68 21.47
C ASN A 519 5.32 31.87 20.97
N LYS A 520 5.14 32.25 19.71
CA LYS A 520 5.66 33.52 19.16
C LYS A 520 4.70 34.71 19.35
N THR A 521 3.46 34.46 19.76
CA THR A 521 2.39 35.45 19.81
C THR A 521 2.39 36.35 21.05
N SER A 522 3.23 36.10 22.05
CA SER A 522 3.27 36.94 23.25
C SER A 522 4.22 38.15 23.19
N PHE A 523 4.92 38.37 22.05
CA PHE A 523 5.89 39.48 21.93
C PHE A 523 5.81 40.27 20.62
N ALA A 524 4.69 40.24 19.90
CA ALA A 524 4.53 40.99 18.66
C ALA A 524 4.03 42.43 18.86
N PHE A 525 4.10 42.99 20.07
CA PHE A 525 3.65 44.37 20.37
C PHE A 525 4.74 45.33 20.87
N GLU A 526 6.04 44.97 20.78
CA GLU A 526 7.10 45.95 21.00
C GLU A 526 8.18 45.70 19.96
N ASP A 527 8.13 46.38 18.83
CA ASP A 527 9.20 46.96 18.02
C ASP A 527 8.76 47.23 16.57
N GLU A 528 7.90 48.21 16.39
CA GLU A 528 7.93 49.07 15.21
C GLU A 528 8.56 50.40 15.66
N ASN A 529 9.88 50.48 15.54
CA ASN A 529 10.69 51.68 15.28
C ASN A 529 12.16 51.35 15.54
N HIS A 530 12.89 51.07 14.49
CA HIS A 530 14.22 51.63 14.19
C HIS A 530 14.71 51.05 12.85
N GLU A 531 14.80 52.02 11.94
CA GLU A 531 15.48 51.87 10.65
C GLU A 531 17.02 51.83 10.83
N ASP A 532 17.64 51.04 9.97
CA ASP A 532 18.95 51.18 9.35
C ASP A 532 20.20 51.51 10.20
N GLU A 533 21.20 50.65 10.15
CA GLU A 533 22.53 50.92 9.57
C GLU A 533 23.44 49.67 9.56
N GLU A 534 24.14 49.58 8.44
CA GLU A 534 25.18 48.58 8.12
C GLU A 534 26.42 48.72 9.03
N SER A 535 27.09 47.62 9.32
CA SER A 535 28.44 47.26 8.83
C SER A 535 29.27 46.42 9.80
N ALA A 536 29.83 45.41 9.21
CA ALA A 536 31.23 44.91 9.23
C ALA A 536 31.96 44.59 10.55
N ASP A 537 32.39 43.35 10.52
CA ASP A 537 33.74 42.82 10.80
C ASP A 537 34.29 42.58 12.22
N GLU A 538 34.79 41.40 12.31
CA GLU A 538 36.05 40.89 12.91
C GLU A 538 36.14 40.56 14.41
N ASP A 539 36.37 39.24 14.54
CA ASP A 539 37.43 38.54 15.31
C ASP A 539 37.73 38.92 16.80
N ASN A 540 37.74 37.95 17.60
CA ASN A 540 38.82 37.42 18.45
C ASN A 540 38.43 36.96 19.87
N GLN A 541 38.71 35.70 20.04
CA GLN A 541 39.39 34.99 21.16
C GLN A 541 39.32 35.51 22.62
N GLU A 542 38.99 34.51 23.42
CA GLU A 542 39.66 34.09 24.67
C GLU A 542 39.52 34.90 25.98
N ASN A 543 39.23 34.09 26.94
CA ASN A 543 39.65 34.09 28.34
C ASN A 543 38.61 34.40 29.41
N ALA A 544 38.37 33.32 30.16
CA ALA A 544 37.96 33.41 31.57
C ALA A 544 39.04 34.17 32.37
N PRO A 545 38.68 34.81 33.48
CA PRO A 545 38.98 34.23 34.76
C PRO A 545 37.88 34.38 35.86
N GLU A 546 37.93 33.46 36.77
CA GLU A 546 37.34 33.52 38.10
C GLU A 546 37.77 34.78 38.89
N ALA A 547 36.91 35.31 39.72
CA ALA A 547 37.15 35.68 41.12
C ALA A 547 36.00 36.52 41.70
N ASP A 548 35.33 35.93 42.63
CA ASP A 548 35.30 36.25 44.07
C ASP A 548 34.57 37.52 44.55
N SER A 549 33.51 37.21 45.28
CA SER A 549 32.97 37.83 46.51
C SER A 549 32.68 39.33 46.57
N GLN A 550 31.46 39.73 46.84
CA GLN A 550 31.04 40.06 48.20
C GLN A 550 29.58 40.50 48.29
N GLU A 551 28.94 40.00 49.30
CA GLU A 551 27.63 40.26 49.85
C GLU A 551 27.20 41.72 49.84
N SER A 552 25.91 41.90 49.43
CA SER A 552 25.08 42.84 50.21
C SER A 552 23.61 42.43 50.00
N GLY A 553 23.00 41.99 51.07
CA GLY A 553 21.71 41.34 51.19
C GLY A 553 20.52 42.12 50.62
N ASN A 554 19.72 41.37 49.99
CA ASN A 554 18.26 41.38 50.11
C ASN A 554 17.78 39.99 49.68
N GLU A 555 17.38 39.12 50.61
CA GLU A 555 16.75 37.84 50.32
C GLU A 555 15.34 38.15 49.76
N GLY A 556 15.29 38.35 48.43
CA GLY A 556 14.09 38.08 47.64
C GLY A 556 14.20 36.61 47.21
N GLU A 557 13.17 35.83 47.47
CA GLU A 557 13.05 34.49 46.88
C GLU A 557 13.36 34.55 45.38
N PRO A 558 14.13 33.59 44.80
CA PRO A 558 14.43 33.61 43.40
C PRO A 558 13.12 33.59 42.62
N ASP A 559 12.96 34.54 41.70
CA ASP A 559 11.78 34.62 40.82
C ASP A 559 11.73 33.42 39.87
N HIS A 560 10.92 32.42 40.24
CA HIS A 560 10.71 31.19 39.44
C HIS A 560 9.60 31.35 38.38
N SER A 561 9.10 32.56 38.14
CA SER A 561 8.02 32.82 37.18
C SER A 561 8.37 32.50 35.71
N THR A 562 9.65 32.33 35.40
CA THR A 562 10.14 31.97 34.05
C THR A 562 10.48 30.49 33.86
N ASP A 563 10.51 29.72 34.94
CA ASP A 563 10.89 28.27 34.88
C ASP A 563 9.64 27.37 34.97
N PRO A 564 9.32 26.58 33.92
CA PRO A 564 8.14 25.71 33.88
C PRO A 564 8.20 24.55 34.90
N HIS A 565 9.31 24.35 35.61
CA HIS A 565 9.42 23.34 36.65
C HIS A 565 8.91 23.80 38.01
N TYR A 566 8.45 25.06 38.10
CA TYR A 566 7.92 25.66 39.30
C TYR A 566 6.47 26.13 39.12
N PRO A 567 5.64 26.04 40.19
CA PRO A 567 4.23 26.45 40.13
C PRO A 567 4.02 27.91 39.78
N GLU A 568 4.96 28.79 40.19
CA GLU A 568 4.92 30.23 39.97
C GLU A 568 4.85 30.59 38.46
N TYR A 569 5.49 29.79 37.60
CA TYR A 569 5.42 29.94 36.14
C TYR A 569 3.98 29.82 35.63
N TYR A 570 3.23 28.82 36.10
CA TYR A 570 1.85 28.57 35.68
C TYR A 570 0.90 29.60 36.29
N LEU A 571 1.13 30.03 37.54
CA LEU A 571 0.32 31.03 38.22
C LEU A 571 0.49 32.43 37.58
N ALA A 572 1.67 32.76 37.11
CA ALA A 572 1.96 34.03 36.43
C ALA A 572 1.22 34.15 35.08
N GLN A 573 0.82 33.05 34.48
CA GLN A 573 0.07 33.03 33.21
C GLN A 573 -1.45 33.19 33.40
N LEU A 574 -1.95 33.10 34.61
CA LEU A 574 -3.39 33.25 34.89
C LEU A 574 -3.85 34.70 34.75
N PRO A 575 -4.93 34.98 33.98
CA PRO A 575 -5.49 36.30 33.85
C PRO A 575 -6.27 36.71 35.11
N ILE A 576 -5.53 37.22 36.11
CA ILE A 576 -6.13 37.60 37.41
C ILE A 576 -6.67 39.02 37.39
N SER A 577 -6.00 39.97 36.69
CA SER A 577 -6.47 41.35 36.59
C SER A 577 -7.60 41.48 35.55
N GLU A 578 -8.47 42.51 35.75
CA GLU A 578 -9.55 42.80 34.80
C GLU A 578 -9.02 43.10 33.39
N GLU A 579 -7.84 43.71 33.26
CA GLU A 579 -7.19 43.99 31.99
C GLU A 579 -6.73 42.72 31.30
N GLN A 580 -6.10 41.79 32.03
CA GLN A 580 -5.69 40.48 31.51
C GLN A 580 -6.90 39.63 31.08
N GLN A 581 -8.00 39.67 31.83
CA GLN A 581 -9.24 39.00 31.49
C GLN A 581 -9.86 39.58 30.21
N ALA A 582 -9.85 40.93 30.08
CA ALA A 582 -10.32 41.56 28.85
C ALA A 582 -9.51 41.12 27.62
N THR A 583 -8.19 41.11 27.73
CA THR A 583 -7.30 40.60 26.65
C THR A 583 -7.56 39.14 26.32
N ALA A 584 -7.76 38.29 27.33
CA ALA A 584 -8.09 36.87 27.10
C ALA A 584 -9.43 36.71 26.36
N HIS A 585 -10.44 37.50 26.71
CA HIS A 585 -11.71 37.52 26.01
C HIS A 585 -11.60 38.05 24.56
N GLU A 586 -10.73 39.04 24.29
CA GLU A 586 -10.45 39.49 22.92
C GLU A 586 -9.83 38.39 22.07
N VAL A 587 -8.86 37.63 22.60
CA VAL A 587 -8.25 36.49 21.90
C VAL A 587 -9.27 35.39 21.59
N ILE A 588 -10.21 35.12 22.50
CA ILE A 588 -11.28 34.14 22.27
C ILE A 588 -12.21 34.65 21.15
N GLN A 589 -12.63 35.93 21.16
CA GLN A 589 -13.48 36.48 20.11
C GLN A 589 -12.81 36.44 18.74
N GLU A 590 -11.54 36.83 18.65
CA GLU A 590 -10.75 36.75 17.43
C GLU A 590 -10.61 35.31 16.95
N GLY A 591 -10.35 34.39 17.87
CA GLY A 591 -10.23 32.95 17.57
C GLY A 591 -11.51 32.39 16.97
N LEU A 592 -12.65 32.55 17.62
CA LEU A 592 -13.96 32.07 17.15
C LEU A 592 -14.34 32.67 15.79
N TYR A 593 -14.11 33.97 15.59
CA TYR A 593 -14.38 34.64 14.32
C TYR A 593 -13.53 34.08 13.17
N ASN A 594 -12.22 33.97 13.38
CA ASN A 594 -11.31 33.42 12.36
C ASN A 594 -11.57 31.94 12.07
N MET A 595 -11.91 31.14 13.10
CA MET A 595 -12.33 29.76 12.90
C MET A 595 -13.58 29.68 12.01
N GLY A 596 -14.59 30.49 12.28
CA GLY A 596 -15.80 30.57 11.46
C GLY A 596 -15.51 30.96 10.01
N LEU A 597 -14.63 31.94 9.76
CA LEU A 597 -14.22 32.34 8.42
C LEU A 597 -13.46 31.21 7.68
N ILE A 598 -12.51 30.56 8.35
CA ILE A 598 -11.73 29.48 7.77
C ILE A 598 -12.64 28.30 7.40
N LEU A 599 -13.56 27.92 8.26
CA LEU A 599 -14.52 26.84 8.01
C LEU A 599 -15.43 27.18 6.83
N LYS A 600 -15.95 28.40 6.76
CA LYS A 600 -16.81 28.90 5.68
C LYS A 600 -16.07 28.97 4.34
N ASP A 601 -14.93 29.66 4.29
CA ASP A 601 -14.29 30.04 3.03
C ASP A 601 -13.34 28.98 2.47
N LYS A 602 -12.69 28.19 3.34
CA LYS A 602 -11.69 27.19 2.91
C LYS A 602 -12.22 25.77 2.89
N LEU A 603 -13.13 25.41 3.79
CA LEU A 603 -13.70 24.06 3.85
C LEU A 603 -15.12 23.98 3.31
N GLU A 604 -15.81 25.12 3.16
CA GLU A 604 -17.22 25.19 2.78
C GLU A 604 -18.12 24.43 3.78
N ASP A 605 -17.65 24.31 5.04
CA ASP A 605 -18.37 23.66 6.14
C ASP A 605 -19.24 24.69 6.86
N PHE A 606 -20.34 25.05 6.23
CA PHE A 606 -21.26 26.05 6.74
C PHE A 606 -21.88 25.68 8.11
N PRO A 607 -22.23 24.41 8.39
CA PRO A 607 -22.75 24.05 9.70
C PRO A 607 -21.74 24.28 10.83
N ALA A 608 -20.47 23.90 10.63
CA ALA A 608 -19.43 24.13 11.62
C ALA A 608 -19.13 25.64 11.77
N ALA A 609 -19.03 26.37 10.65
CA ALA A 609 -18.83 27.82 10.67
C ALA A 609 -19.96 28.55 11.42
N THR A 610 -21.22 28.18 11.18
CA THR A 610 -22.38 28.77 11.88
C THR A 610 -22.29 28.55 13.38
N LYS A 611 -21.88 27.38 13.83
CA LYS A 611 -21.73 27.06 15.25
C LYS A 611 -20.70 27.95 15.93
N GLU A 612 -19.53 28.18 15.30
CA GLU A 612 -18.51 29.08 15.85
C GLU A 612 -19.02 30.54 15.93
N PHE A 613 -19.72 30.98 14.88
CA PHE A 613 -20.31 32.33 14.88
C PHE A 613 -21.45 32.47 15.90
N ASP A 614 -22.31 31.45 16.06
CA ASP A 614 -23.36 31.45 17.07
C ASP A 614 -22.75 31.49 18.48
N THR A 615 -21.70 30.70 18.74
CA THR A 615 -20.97 30.74 20.01
C THR A 615 -20.41 32.14 20.28
N LEU A 616 -19.80 32.77 19.26
CA LEU A 616 -19.28 34.14 19.38
C LEU A 616 -20.39 35.16 19.67
N LEU A 617 -21.55 35.05 19.03
CA LEU A 617 -22.66 35.98 19.22
C LEU A 617 -23.39 35.76 20.56
N ASP A 618 -23.47 34.51 21.03
CA ASP A 618 -24.15 34.16 22.28
C ASP A 618 -23.31 34.55 23.51
N ASP A 619 -22.00 34.24 23.49
CA ASP A 619 -21.09 34.53 24.60
C ASP A 619 -20.62 35.99 24.63
N TYR A 620 -20.56 36.65 23.47
CA TYR A 620 -20.07 38.01 23.29
C TYR A 620 -21.02 38.86 22.42
N PRO A 621 -22.22 39.24 22.91
CA PRO A 621 -23.22 39.96 22.11
C PRO A 621 -22.76 41.31 21.54
N ASP A 622 -21.81 41.97 22.21
CA ASP A 622 -21.26 43.28 21.85
C ASP A 622 -19.89 43.19 21.14
N ASN A 623 -19.55 42.01 20.57
CA ASN A 623 -18.26 41.78 19.88
C ASN A 623 -18.11 42.70 18.64
N VAL A 624 -16.86 43.02 18.28
CA VAL A 624 -16.51 43.88 17.13
C VAL A 624 -16.88 43.28 15.78
N TYR A 625 -16.97 41.96 15.67
CA TYR A 625 -17.20 41.20 14.42
C TYR A 625 -18.68 41.00 14.09
N ARG A 626 -19.58 41.46 14.97
CA ARG A 626 -21.03 41.23 14.87
C ARG A 626 -21.62 41.60 13.50
N LEU A 627 -21.18 42.72 12.90
CA LEU A 627 -21.72 43.19 11.62
C LEU A 627 -21.17 42.35 10.44
N ASP A 628 -20.01 41.76 10.57
CA ASP A 628 -19.36 40.95 9.52
C ASP A 628 -19.88 39.51 9.50
N ILE A 629 -20.50 39.05 10.60
CA ILE A 629 -21.09 37.71 10.73
C ILE A 629 -22.47 37.64 10.08
N TYR A 630 -23.28 38.72 10.08
CA TYR A 630 -24.61 38.80 9.46
C TYR A 630 -24.51 39.10 7.95
#